data_8afed58c792e31fde640a9d85e93226b
#
_entry.id   8afed58c792e31fde640a9d85e93226b
#
_cell.length_a   1.000
_cell.length_b   1.000
_cell.length_c   1.000
_cell.angle_alpha   90.00
_cell.angle_beta   90.00
_cell.angle_gamma   90.00
#
_symmetry.space_group_name_H-M   'P 1'
#
loop_
_entity.id
_entity.type
_entity.pdbx_description
1 polymer ?
#
loop_
_entity_poly.entity_id
_entity_poly.type
_entity_poly.pdbx_seq_one_letter_code
_entity_poly.pdbx_strand_id
1 'polypeptide(L)'
;MTQATLHTSEGPVELELYPDEAPKTVENFTKLAADGYYDGLAFHRVIPDFMIQGGCPTGDGTGGPGYTFEDEFNEHKIARGALAMANAGPNTNGSQFFIVTADACPWLDGKHTVFGRVTSGQDVVDRISHVDRDPRDRPQTPVTIDRVELG
;
A
#
# COMPACT_ATOMS: atom_id res chain seq x y z
N MET A 1 -6.82 -18.37 -4.28
CA MET A 1 -6.74 -17.25 -3.35
C MET A 1 -5.32 -16.72 -3.34
N THR A 2 -5.14 -15.42 -3.50
CA THR A 2 -3.81 -14.82 -3.58
C THR A 2 -3.49 -14.12 -2.28
N GLN A 3 -2.37 -14.48 -1.68
CA GLN A 3 -1.92 -13.91 -0.41
C GLN A 3 -0.51 -13.35 -0.54
N ALA A 4 -0.18 -12.37 0.30
CA ALA A 4 1.15 -11.81 0.41
C ALA A 4 1.41 -11.40 1.85
N THR A 5 2.68 -11.35 2.23
CA THR A 5 3.09 -10.86 3.54
C THR A 5 4.13 -9.76 3.34
N LEU A 6 3.84 -8.58 3.88
CA LEU A 6 4.83 -7.50 3.96
C LEU A 6 5.64 -7.73 5.23
N HIS A 7 6.93 -8.03 5.08
CA HIS A 7 7.84 -8.12 6.23
C HIS A 7 8.40 -6.72 6.45
N THR A 8 7.81 -5.99 7.40
CA THR A 8 8.25 -4.62 7.69
C THR A 8 9.22 -4.59 8.86
N SER A 9 9.93 -3.48 9.01
CA SER A 9 10.82 -3.27 10.16
C SER A 9 10.06 -3.25 11.50
N GLU A 10 8.72 -3.12 11.47
CA GLU A 10 7.87 -3.13 12.68
C GLU A 10 7.12 -4.45 12.87
N GLY A 11 7.28 -5.41 11.97
CA GLY A 11 6.63 -6.71 12.02
C GLY A 11 5.92 -7.08 10.73
N PRO A 12 5.37 -8.30 10.66
CA PRO A 12 4.71 -8.78 9.45
C PRO A 12 3.27 -8.25 9.34
N VAL A 13 2.85 -8.00 8.10
CA VAL A 13 1.48 -7.64 7.75
C VAL A 13 1.02 -8.61 6.66
N GLU A 14 0.03 -9.43 6.98
CA GLU A 14 -0.50 -10.41 6.03
C GLU A 14 -1.67 -9.81 5.26
N LEU A 15 -1.68 -10.06 3.95
CA LEU A 15 -2.64 -9.48 3.01
C LEU A 15 -3.34 -10.58 2.22
N GLU A 16 -4.63 -10.36 1.96
CA GLU A 16 -5.36 -11.07 0.92
C GLU A 16 -5.51 -10.15 -0.28
N LEU A 17 -5.15 -10.62 -1.47
CA LEU A 17 -5.25 -9.85 -2.72
C LEU A 17 -6.50 -10.26 -3.50
N TYR A 18 -7.02 -9.35 -4.33
CA TYR A 18 -8.27 -9.53 -5.06
C TYR A 18 -8.01 -9.66 -6.58
N PRO A 19 -7.51 -10.81 -7.06
CA PRO A 19 -7.17 -10.95 -8.48
C PRO A 19 -8.37 -10.92 -9.42
N ASP A 20 -9.57 -11.24 -8.90
CA ASP A 20 -10.78 -11.25 -9.73
C ASP A 20 -11.32 -9.83 -9.93
N GLU A 21 -11.25 -8.98 -8.90
CA GLU A 21 -11.78 -7.62 -8.94
C GLU A 21 -10.76 -6.60 -9.46
N ALA A 22 -9.46 -6.89 -9.31
CA ALA A 22 -8.38 -5.98 -9.73
C ALA A 22 -7.24 -6.79 -10.38
N PRO A 23 -7.49 -7.49 -11.49
CA PRO A 23 -6.52 -8.44 -12.05
C PRO A 23 -5.21 -7.80 -12.48
N LYS A 24 -5.24 -6.63 -13.10
CA LYS A 24 -4.03 -5.95 -13.55
C LYS A 24 -3.24 -5.39 -12.38
N THR A 25 -3.92 -4.85 -11.39
CA THR A 25 -3.31 -4.29 -10.19
C THR A 25 -2.62 -5.39 -9.38
N VAL A 26 -3.29 -6.52 -9.17
CA VAL A 26 -2.71 -7.66 -8.44
C VAL A 26 -1.54 -8.24 -9.22
N GLU A 27 -1.66 -8.40 -10.54
CA GLU A 27 -0.56 -8.89 -11.38
C GLU A 27 0.66 -7.97 -11.27
N ASN A 28 0.46 -6.65 -11.36
CA ASN A 28 1.52 -5.67 -11.23
C ASN A 28 2.20 -5.75 -9.86
N PHE A 29 1.41 -5.77 -8.79
CA PHE A 29 1.94 -5.85 -7.43
C PHE A 29 2.74 -7.13 -7.22
N THR A 30 2.21 -8.28 -7.62
CA THR A 30 2.89 -9.57 -7.43
C THR A 30 4.14 -9.67 -8.27
N LYS A 31 4.15 -9.14 -9.49
CA LYS A 31 5.33 -9.11 -10.33
C LYS A 31 6.43 -8.26 -9.73
N LEU A 32 6.11 -7.05 -9.29
CA LEU A 32 7.08 -6.17 -8.65
C LEU A 32 7.61 -6.80 -7.36
N ALA A 33 6.76 -7.42 -6.57
CA ALA A 33 7.16 -8.10 -5.34
C ALA A 33 8.11 -9.26 -5.63
N ALA A 34 7.80 -10.08 -6.64
CA ALA A 34 8.64 -11.21 -7.04
C ALA A 34 10.01 -10.77 -7.54
N ASP A 35 10.08 -9.60 -8.19
CA ASP A 35 11.34 -9.03 -8.70
C ASP A 35 12.17 -8.33 -7.60
N GLY A 36 11.67 -8.28 -6.36
CA GLY A 36 12.36 -7.61 -5.26
C GLY A 36 12.25 -6.09 -5.30
N TYR A 37 11.33 -5.55 -6.10
CA TYR A 37 11.18 -4.10 -6.28
C TYR A 37 10.88 -3.38 -4.98
N TYR A 38 10.05 -3.98 -4.11
CA TYR A 38 9.66 -3.37 -2.84
C TYR A 38 10.69 -3.55 -1.72
N ASP A 39 11.71 -4.37 -1.92
CA ASP A 39 12.68 -4.68 -0.87
C ASP A 39 13.44 -3.41 -0.47
N GLY A 40 13.40 -3.08 0.82
CA GLY A 40 14.08 -1.92 1.37
C GLY A 40 13.38 -0.58 1.16
N LEU A 41 12.21 -0.56 0.53
CA LEU A 41 11.47 0.69 0.35
C LEU A 41 10.77 1.12 1.63
N ALA A 42 10.68 2.44 1.85
CA ALA A 42 10.12 3.01 3.06
C ALA A 42 8.63 3.33 2.92
N PHE A 43 7.93 3.34 4.06
CA PHE A 43 6.64 4.03 4.14
C PHE A 43 6.93 5.52 4.29
N HIS A 44 6.89 6.23 3.20
CA HIS A 44 7.32 7.64 3.16
C HIS A 44 6.26 8.63 3.62
N ARG A 45 5.03 8.17 3.84
CA ARG A 45 3.92 9.01 4.29
C ARG A 45 3.03 8.20 5.24
N VAL A 46 2.95 8.63 6.49
CA VAL A 46 2.12 7.97 7.50
C VAL A 46 1.30 9.02 8.23
N ILE A 47 0.00 8.79 8.37
CA ILE A 47 -0.93 9.71 9.02
C ILE A 47 -1.84 8.90 9.94
N PRO A 48 -1.81 9.12 11.27
CA PRO A 48 -2.70 8.44 12.21
C PRO A 48 -4.17 8.64 11.84
N ASP A 49 -4.98 7.62 12.05
CA ASP A 49 -6.41 7.61 11.73
C ASP A 49 -6.70 7.93 10.26
N PHE A 50 -5.76 7.59 9.37
CA PHE A 50 -5.93 7.72 7.93
C PHE A 50 -5.30 6.54 7.20
N MET A 51 -3.98 6.55 6.99
CA MET A 51 -3.32 5.50 6.21
C MET A 51 -1.80 5.50 6.39
N ILE A 52 -1.14 4.43 5.91
CA ILE A 52 0.30 4.42 5.67
C ILE A 52 0.52 4.18 4.18
N GLN A 53 1.46 4.89 3.58
CA GLN A 53 1.73 4.84 2.14
C GLN A 53 3.20 4.52 1.88
N GLY A 54 3.44 3.59 0.96
CA GLY A 54 4.79 3.18 0.59
C GLY A 54 4.86 2.69 -0.84
N GLY A 55 5.98 2.08 -1.20
CA GLY A 55 6.20 1.52 -2.54
C GLY A 55 6.79 2.49 -3.54
N CYS A 56 7.31 3.64 -3.08
CA CYS A 56 7.98 4.60 -3.94
C CYS A 56 9.48 4.32 -3.97
N PRO A 57 10.08 4.04 -5.15
CA PRO A 57 11.50 3.68 -5.24
C PRO A 57 12.44 4.82 -4.85
N THR A 58 12.01 6.07 -4.96
CA THR A 58 12.81 7.24 -4.55
C THR A 58 12.51 7.68 -3.12
N GLY A 59 11.47 7.12 -2.48
CA GLY A 59 11.15 7.38 -1.09
C GLY A 59 10.56 8.77 -0.81
N ASP A 60 10.15 9.51 -1.83
CA ASP A 60 9.63 10.88 -1.70
C ASP A 60 8.23 11.07 -2.30
N GLY A 61 7.63 10.00 -2.82
CA GLY A 61 6.30 10.04 -3.42
C GLY A 61 6.29 10.36 -4.91
N THR A 62 7.44 10.65 -5.52
CA THR A 62 7.52 11.04 -6.94
C THR A 62 7.92 9.89 -7.86
N GLY A 63 8.48 8.81 -7.31
CA GLY A 63 9.00 7.71 -8.11
C GLY A 63 7.95 6.64 -8.41
N GLY A 64 8.24 5.82 -9.41
CA GLY A 64 7.40 4.71 -9.81
C GLY A 64 8.17 3.73 -10.69
N PRO A 65 7.49 2.72 -11.25
CA PRO A 65 8.15 1.63 -11.99
C PRO A 65 8.49 2.01 -13.44
N GLY A 66 8.25 3.24 -13.87
CA GLY A 66 8.52 3.68 -15.23
C GLY A 66 7.33 3.55 -16.17
N TYR A 67 6.16 3.21 -15.66
CA TYR A 67 4.91 3.09 -16.41
C TYR A 67 3.73 3.39 -15.51
N THR A 68 2.56 3.60 -16.12
CA THR A 68 1.29 3.71 -15.40
C THR A 68 0.28 2.74 -16.02
N PHE A 69 -0.77 2.41 -15.26
CA PHE A 69 -1.86 1.58 -15.77
C PHE A 69 -3.20 2.06 -15.23
N GLU A 70 -4.27 1.60 -15.87
CA GLU A 70 -5.63 2.05 -15.59
C GLU A 70 -6.14 1.62 -14.23
N ASP A 71 -7.11 2.39 -13.72
CA ASP A 71 -7.84 2.04 -12.51
C ASP A 71 -8.72 0.80 -12.73
N GLU A 72 -8.95 0.05 -11.65
CA GLU A 72 -9.85 -1.11 -11.66
C GLU A 72 -10.80 -0.97 -10.47
N PHE A 73 -11.75 -0.04 -10.60
CA PHE A 73 -12.72 0.21 -9.53
C PHE A 73 -13.65 -1.01 -9.35
N ASN A 74 -14.02 -1.25 -8.10
CA ASN A 74 -14.83 -2.40 -7.72
C ASN A 74 -15.69 -2.05 -6.50
N GLU A 75 -16.40 -3.04 -5.96
CA GLU A 75 -17.33 -2.83 -4.85
C GLU A 75 -16.64 -2.67 -3.48
N HIS A 76 -15.36 -2.98 -3.38
CA HIS A 76 -14.65 -2.83 -2.12
C HIS A 76 -14.48 -1.35 -1.77
N LYS A 77 -14.81 -1.01 -0.54
CA LYS A 77 -14.72 0.36 -0.04
C LYS A 77 -13.34 0.62 0.55
N ILE A 78 -12.94 1.89 0.55
CA ILE A 78 -11.70 2.31 1.20
C ILE A 78 -12.01 2.52 2.68
N ALA A 79 -11.82 1.44 3.42
CA ALA A 79 -12.14 1.34 4.84
C ALA A 79 -10.97 0.65 5.56
N ARG A 80 -11.08 0.53 6.87
CA ARG A 80 -10.00 -0.03 7.70
C ARG A 80 -9.50 -1.36 7.16
N GLY A 81 -8.18 -1.43 6.97
CA GLY A 81 -7.50 -2.61 6.44
C GLY A 81 -7.46 -2.70 4.93
N ALA A 82 -8.10 -1.78 4.21
CA ALA A 82 -8.06 -1.79 2.74
C ALA A 82 -6.65 -1.53 2.23
N LEU A 83 -6.25 -2.29 1.21
CA LEU A 83 -5.01 -2.10 0.47
C LEU A 83 -5.39 -1.52 -0.88
N ALA A 84 -4.94 -0.31 -1.16
CA ALA A 84 -5.33 0.44 -2.35
C ALA A 84 -4.14 1.10 -3.02
N MET A 85 -4.27 1.39 -4.32
CA MET A 85 -3.22 2.06 -5.09
C MET A 85 -3.25 3.57 -4.87
N ALA A 86 -2.09 4.13 -4.54
CA ALA A 86 -1.90 5.57 -4.62
C ALA A 86 -1.79 5.98 -6.09
N ASN A 87 -2.26 7.20 -6.41
CA ASN A 87 -2.19 7.70 -7.78
C ASN A 87 -2.10 9.23 -7.79
N ALA A 88 -1.87 9.79 -8.97
CA ALA A 88 -1.80 11.23 -9.21
C ALA A 88 -2.98 11.69 -10.10
N GLY A 89 -4.11 11.01 -10.03
CA GLY A 89 -5.30 11.23 -10.82
C GLY A 89 -5.74 9.95 -11.52
N PRO A 90 -6.76 10.02 -12.40
CA PRO A 90 -7.28 8.83 -13.09
C PRO A 90 -6.21 8.12 -13.90
N ASN A 91 -6.19 6.79 -13.79
CA ASN A 91 -5.36 5.90 -14.62
C ASN A 91 -3.86 6.20 -14.52
N THR A 92 -3.37 6.52 -13.31
CA THR A 92 -1.95 6.80 -13.06
C THR A 92 -1.33 5.87 -12.02
N ASN A 93 -1.85 4.64 -11.91
CA ASN A 93 -1.31 3.65 -10.98
C ASN A 93 0.10 3.21 -11.40
N GLY A 94 0.95 3.01 -10.43
CA GLY A 94 2.33 2.57 -10.65
C GLY A 94 2.74 1.53 -9.61
N SER A 95 3.57 1.91 -8.63
CA SER A 95 4.02 0.99 -7.59
C SER A 95 3.57 1.40 -6.19
N GLN A 96 3.19 2.65 -5.97
CA GLN A 96 2.85 3.13 -4.64
C GLN A 96 1.45 2.65 -4.22
N PHE A 97 1.34 2.25 -2.96
CA PHE A 97 0.09 1.80 -2.38
C PHE A 97 -0.07 2.36 -0.97
N PHE A 98 -1.29 2.28 -0.45
CA PHE A 98 -1.53 2.64 0.95
C PHE A 98 -2.42 1.60 1.62
N ILE A 99 -2.30 1.53 2.95
CA ILE A 99 -3.12 0.67 3.80
C ILE A 99 -3.86 1.56 4.78
N VAL A 100 -5.18 1.40 4.86
CA VAL A 100 -6.05 2.30 5.60
C VAL A 100 -6.07 1.93 7.09
N THR A 101 -5.93 2.95 7.95
CA THR A 101 -6.07 2.82 9.40
C THR A 101 -7.35 3.47 9.91
N ALA A 102 -7.93 4.40 9.16
CA ALA A 102 -9.25 5.00 9.49
C ALA A 102 -10.36 3.96 9.39
N ASP A 103 -11.48 4.21 10.07
CA ASP A 103 -12.65 3.32 9.94
C ASP A 103 -13.17 3.29 8.52
N ALA A 104 -13.25 4.44 7.86
CA ALA A 104 -13.63 4.54 6.45
C ALA A 104 -13.15 5.86 5.88
N CYS A 105 -12.87 5.85 4.57
CA CYS A 105 -12.46 7.03 3.81
C CYS A 105 -13.37 7.19 2.58
N PRO A 106 -14.67 7.49 2.78
CA PRO A 106 -15.62 7.51 1.67
C PRO A 106 -15.29 8.55 0.60
N TRP A 107 -14.56 9.61 0.94
CA TRP A 107 -14.10 10.60 -0.03
C TRP A 107 -13.10 10.05 -1.04
N LEU A 108 -12.53 8.87 -0.78
CA LEU A 108 -11.58 8.20 -1.68
C LEU A 108 -12.24 7.08 -2.50
N ASP A 109 -13.45 6.66 -2.13
CA ASP A 109 -14.16 5.61 -2.86
C ASP A 109 -14.35 6.02 -4.32
N GLY A 110 -14.09 5.08 -5.24
CA GLY A 110 -14.20 5.33 -6.68
C GLY A 110 -13.07 6.16 -7.27
N LYS A 111 -12.02 6.47 -6.51
CA LYS A 111 -10.85 7.24 -6.97
C LYS A 111 -9.56 6.45 -6.88
N HIS A 112 -9.54 5.37 -6.13
CA HIS A 112 -8.38 4.50 -5.93
C HIS A 112 -8.81 3.04 -6.08
N THR A 113 -7.96 2.25 -6.72
CA THR A 113 -8.22 0.82 -6.88
C THR A 113 -7.94 0.09 -5.57
N VAL A 114 -8.97 -0.53 -4.99
CA VAL A 114 -8.80 -1.44 -3.85
C VAL A 114 -8.45 -2.81 -4.42
N PHE A 115 -7.29 -3.35 -4.06
CA PHE A 115 -6.83 -4.63 -4.62
C PHE A 115 -6.51 -5.67 -3.56
N GLY A 116 -6.78 -5.38 -2.29
CA GLY A 116 -6.57 -6.33 -1.22
C GLY A 116 -7.02 -5.79 0.14
N ARG A 117 -6.75 -6.58 1.17
CA ARG A 117 -7.03 -6.20 2.56
C ARG A 117 -6.03 -6.85 3.51
N VAL A 118 -5.87 -6.27 4.68
CA VAL A 118 -5.09 -6.86 5.77
C VAL A 118 -5.91 -7.98 6.42
N THR A 119 -5.31 -9.16 6.53
CA THR A 119 -5.92 -10.31 7.22
C THR A 119 -5.30 -10.55 8.60
N SER A 120 -4.04 -10.12 8.78
CA SER A 120 -3.36 -10.18 10.07
C SER A 120 -2.30 -9.07 10.11
N GLY A 121 -2.07 -8.49 11.29
CA GLY A 121 -1.07 -7.44 11.45
C GLY A 121 -1.62 -6.02 11.32
N GLN A 122 -2.93 -5.82 11.43
CA GLN A 122 -3.50 -4.47 11.44
C GLN A 122 -2.92 -3.63 12.58
N ASP A 123 -2.60 -4.25 13.71
CA ASP A 123 -1.93 -3.57 14.83
C ASP A 123 -0.54 -3.04 14.44
N VAL A 124 0.17 -3.76 13.57
CA VAL A 124 1.46 -3.31 13.02
C VAL A 124 1.24 -2.06 12.15
N VAL A 125 0.23 -2.11 11.28
CA VAL A 125 -0.12 -0.96 10.42
C VAL A 125 -0.47 0.26 11.26
N ASP A 126 -1.29 0.07 12.30
CA ASP A 126 -1.67 1.15 13.22
C ASP A 126 -0.44 1.74 13.91
N ARG A 127 0.48 0.88 14.37
CA ARG A 127 1.71 1.33 15.03
C ARG A 127 2.58 2.15 14.08
N ILE A 128 2.72 1.71 12.82
CA ILE A 128 3.47 2.46 11.81
C ILE A 128 2.84 3.84 11.60
N SER A 129 1.51 3.94 11.61
CA SER A 129 0.82 5.21 11.40
C SER A 129 1.05 6.22 12.53
N HIS A 130 1.51 5.76 13.71
CA HIS A 130 1.71 6.60 14.89
C HIS A 130 3.18 6.89 15.20
N VAL A 131 4.13 6.46 14.36
CA VAL A 131 5.54 6.79 14.60
C VAL A 131 5.77 8.31 14.44
N ASP A 132 6.82 8.80 15.09
CA ASP A 132 7.20 10.21 14.96
C ASP A 132 7.47 10.54 13.49
N ARG A 133 6.94 11.66 13.04
CA ARG A 133 7.03 12.06 11.64
C ARG A 133 7.41 13.54 11.53
N ASP A 134 7.93 13.90 10.36
CA ASP A 134 8.28 15.27 10.04
C ASP A 134 7.04 16.03 9.50
N PRO A 135 7.17 17.34 9.17
CA PRO A 135 6.04 18.12 8.64
C PRO A 135 5.45 17.60 7.32
N ARG A 136 6.13 16.70 6.63
CA ARG A 136 5.66 16.07 5.38
C ARG A 136 5.04 14.71 5.62
N ASP A 137 4.80 14.33 6.88
CA ASP A 137 4.26 13.04 7.29
C ASP A 137 5.18 11.86 6.99
N ARG A 138 6.47 12.10 6.86
CA ARG A 138 7.48 11.06 6.69
C ARG A 138 8.00 10.64 8.07
N PRO A 139 8.09 9.32 8.34
CA PRO A 139 8.68 8.86 9.60
C PRO A 139 10.09 9.42 9.81
N GLN A 140 10.36 9.94 11.00
CA GLN A 140 11.69 10.46 11.35
C GLN A 140 12.72 9.34 11.38
N THR A 141 12.33 8.16 11.89
CA THR A 141 13.12 6.94 11.76
C THR A 141 12.48 6.10 10.66
N PRO A 142 13.23 5.75 9.60
CA PRO A 142 12.63 5.02 8.48
C PRO A 142 11.95 3.72 8.91
N VAL A 143 10.73 3.51 8.42
CA VAL A 143 10.01 2.24 8.52
C VAL A 143 10.02 1.63 7.14
N THR A 144 10.61 0.44 7.00
CA THR A 144 10.85 -0.15 5.70
C THR A 144 10.06 -1.44 5.47
N ILE A 145 9.82 -1.73 4.20
CA ILE A 145 9.40 -3.04 3.74
C ILE A 145 10.69 -3.82 3.49
N ASP A 146 11.01 -4.78 4.36
CA ASP A 146 12.25 -5.55 4.19
C ASP A 146 12.14 -6.47 2.98
N ARG A 147 10.98 -7.11 2.81
CA ARG A 147 10.64 -7.92 1.64
C ARG A 147 9.15 -8.17 1.58
N VAL A 148 8.66 -8.60 0.43
CA VAL A 148 7.28 -9.06 0.24
C VAL A 148 7.32 -10.54 -0.09
N GLU A 149 6.67 -11.33 0.74
CA GLU A 149 6.56 -12.77 0.55
C GLU A 149 5.23 -13.09 -0.14
N LEU A 150 5.26 -13.82 -1.26
CA LEU A 150 4.06 -14.22 -1.99
C LEU A 150 3.68 -15.65 -1.62
N GLY A 151 2.41 -15.89 -1.52
CA GLY A 151 1.86 -17.21 -1.17
C GLY A 151 1.00 -17.20 0.08
#